data_47cce242475faf2d3bebb919ac9db0d7
#
_entry.id   47cce242475faf2d3bebb919ac9db0d7
#
_cell.length_a   1.000
_cell.length_b   1.000
_cell.length_c   1.000
_cell.angle_alpha   90.00
_cell.angle_beta   90.00
_cell.angle_gamma   90.00
#
_symmetry.space_group_name_H-M   'P 1'
#
loop_
_entity.id
_entity.type
_entity.pdbx_description
1 polymer ?
#
loop_
_entity_poly.entity_id
_entity_poly.type
_entity_poly.pdbx_seq_one_letter_code
_entity_poly.pdbx_strand_id
1 'polypeptide(L)'
;ANSKYDFEFVTLPWPRALYLVAEGKVDLILTLFKNKKRAKTYHFIEPSYGYEINQLFTLADNNFQYNGRLKQLLPYSIGTKREFSYGKAFDSANYLTKLPALTEEVLLKLLLTRRIDMAISNPYVFNQLIKKNNVISKVQAMEPYVAKTPVYLGLTKARADSKEIKETLGQLIKKFKAAPYYQVLLNKYQLNFK
;
A
#
# COMPACT_ATOMS: atom_id res chain seq x y z
N ALA A 1 24.37 11.31 6.50
CA ALA A 1 23.76 12.57 6.89
C ALA A 1 23.53 12.51 8.38
N ASN A 2 24.15 13.42 9.15
CA ASN A 2 23.92 13.54 10.60
C ASN A 2 22.44 13.90 10.83
N SER A 3 21.59 12.93 11.06
CA SER A 3 20.24 13.22 11.54
C SER A 3 20.28 13.41 13.05
N LYS A 4 19.55 14.37 13.56
CA LYS A 4 19.34 14.61 14.99
C LYS A 4 18.64 13.41 15.66
N TYR A 5 18.09 12.50 14.88
CA TYR A 5 17.27 11.38 15.32
C TYR A 5 17.85 10.04 14.86
N ASP A 6 17.89 9.07 15.74
CA ASP A 6 18.12 7.66 15.44
C ASP A 6 16.79 6.96 15.25
N PHE A 7 16.76 5.99 14.32
CA PHE A 7 15.54 5.26 13.97
C PHE A 7 15.67 3.79 14.31
N GLU A 8 14.75 3.33 15.13
CA GLU A 8 14.53 1.91 15.36
C GLU A 8 13.31 1.43 14.55
N PHE A 9 13.44 0.31 13.82
CA PHE A 9 12.37 -0.25 13.01
C PHE A 9 11.76 -1.46 13.70
N VAL A 10 10.45 -1.37 13.95
CA VAL A 10 9.66 -2.44 14.56
C VAL A 10 8.60 -2.92 13.56
N THR A 11 8.57 -4.23 13.30
CA THR A 11 7.53 -4.84 12.43
C THR A 11 6.36 -5.29 13.28
N LEU A 12 5.17 -4.78 12.95
CA LEU A 12 3.93 -5.02 13.69
C LEU A 12 2.78 -5.33 12.71
N PRO A 13 1.76 -6.09 13.14
CA PRO A 13 0.50 -6.16 12.42
C PRO A 13 -0.11 -4.77 12.24
N TRP A 14 -0.62 -4.46 11.06
CA TRP A 14 -1.07 -3.12 10.68
C TRP A 14 -2.03 -2.45 11.68
N PRO A 15 -3.10 -3.11 12.18
CA PRO A 15 -3.98 -2.49 13.15
C PRO A 15 -3.27 -2.14 14.47
N ARG A 16 -2.31 -2.99 14.89
CA ARG A 16 -1.49 -2.75 16.08
C ARG A 16 -0.53 -1.57 15.89
N ALA A 17 0.11 -1.45 14.73
CA ALA A 17 0.96 -0.32 14.39
C ALA A 17 0.18 1.01 14.45
N LEU A 18 -1.00 1.06 13.84
CA LEU A 18 -1.90 2.23 13.90
C LEU A 18 -2.24 2.61 15.34
N TYR A 19 -2.63 1.62 16.16
CA TYR A 19 -2.98 1.85 17.56
C TYR A 19 -1.80 2.40 18.38
N LEU A 20 -0.63 1.77 18.27
CA LEU A 20 0.54 2.17 19.07
C LEU A 20 1.05 3.57 18.71
N VAL A 21 0.97 3.97 17.43
CA VAL A 21 1.32 5.33 17.01
C VAL A 21 0.26 6.34 17.48
N ALA A 22 -1.02 5.97 17.45
CA ALA A 22 -2.07 6.84 18.00
C ALA A 22 -1.87 7.12 19.50
N GLU A 23 -1.45 6.10 20.26
CA GLU A 23 -1.18 6.18 21.70
C GLU A 23 0.20 6.79 22.04
N GLY A 24 1.02 7.14 21.05
CA GLY A 24 2.37 7.67 21.28
C GLY A 24 3.39 6.66 21.81
N LYS A 25 3.09 5.36 21.74
CA LYS A 25 4.00 4.27 22.14
C LYS A 25 5.00 3.92 21.03
N VAL A 26 4.72 4.33 19.82
CA VAL A 26 5.60 4.32 18.64
C VAL A 26 5.47 5.68 18.00
N ASP A 27 6.58 6.27 17.56
CA ASP A 27 6.57 7.64 17.06
C ASP A 27 6.02 7.78 15.64
N LEU A 28 6.41 6.87 14.76
CA LEU A 28 6.15 6.96 13.32
C LEU A 28 5.54 5.68 12.75
N ILE A 29 4.67 5.83 11.76
CA ILE A 29 4.20 4.75 10.92
C ILE A 29 4.53 5.06 9.45
N LEU A 30 5.03 4.04 8.73
CA LEU A 30 5.32 4.13 7.31
C LEU A 30 4.08 3.81 6.48
N THR A 31 4.09 4.20 5.20
CA THR A 31 3.07 3.86 4.18
C THR A 31 1.63 4.21 4.56
N LEU A 32 1.44 5.31 5.28
CA LEU A 32 0.12 5.75 5.71
C LEU A 32 -0.60 6.52 4.61
N PHE A 33 -1.81 6.08 4.23
CA PHE A 33 -2.69 6.84 3.34
C PHE A 33 -3.35 8.00 4.09
N LYS A 34 -3.32 9.19 3.48
CA LYS A 34 -3.93 10.39 4.04
C LYS A 34 -5.43 10.40 3.80
N ASN A 35 -6.20 10.48 4.90
CA ASN A 35 -7.65 10.71 4.86
C ASN A 35 -8.09 11.56 6.06
N LYS A 36 -9.34 12.06 6.01
CA LYS A 36 -9.88 12.96 7.06
C LYS A 36 -9.88 12.31 8.46
N LYS A 37 -10.19 11.02 8.58
CA LYS A 37 -10.20 10.30 9.86
C LYS A 37 -8.78 10.22 10.44
N ARG A 38 -7.81 9.77 9.64
CA ARG A 38 -6.41 9.62 10.07
C ARG A 38 -5.75 10.97 10.37
N ALA A 39 -6.11 12.04 9.66
CA ALA A 39 -5.60 13.38 9.90
C ALA A 39 -5.98 13.95 11.28
N LYS A 40 -7.06 13.44 11.91
CA LYS A 40 -7.41 13.78 13.29
C LYS A 40 -6.43 13.17 14.30
N THR A 41 -5.93 11.97 14.00
CA THR A 41 -5.09 11.15 14.90
C THR A 41 -3.59 11.37 14.69
N TYR A 42 -3.15 11.50 13.43
CA TYR A 42 -1.74 11.58 13.08
C TYR A 42 -1.38 12.91 12.42
N HIS A 43 -0.14 13.35 12.60
CA HIS A 43 0.48 14.31 11.70
C HIS A 43 1.00 13.61 10.45
N PHE A 44 0.57 14.05 9.28
CA PHE A 44 1.16 13.61 8.01
C PHE A 44 2.38 14.45 7.70
N ILE A 45 3.51 13.80 7.44
CA ILE A 45 4.75 14.46 7.04
C ILE A 45 4.71 14.67 5.54
N GLU A 46 4.71 15.92 5.11
CA GLU A 46 4.66 16.35 3.70
C GLU A 46 6.09 16.67 3.19
N PRO A 47 6.36 16.42 1.89
CA PRO A 47 5.50 15.78 0.90
C PRO A 47 5.38 14.26 1.09
N SER A 48 4.49 13.59 0.30
CA SER A 48 4.52 12.13 0.20
C SER A 48 5.91 11.66 -0.26
N TYR A 49 6.40 10.56 0.32
CA TYR A 49 7.71 10.04 -0.07
C TYR A 49 7.65 9.01 -1.22
N GLY A 50 6.45 8.53 -1.57
CA GLY A 50 6.24 7.55 -2.63
C GLY A 50 4.76 7.33 -2.91
N TYR A 51 4.49 6.26 -3.63
CA TYR A 51 3.14 5.83 -3.97
C TYR A 51 2.96 4.36 -3.65
N GLU A 52 1.77 4.00 -3.20
CA GLU A 52 1.27 2.63 -3.17
C GLU A 52 0.49 2.39 -4.46
N ILE A 53 0.84 1.31 -5.15
CA ILE A 53 0.12 0.85 -6.33
C ILE A 53 -0.75 -0.32 -5.92
N ASN A 54 -2.00 -0.33 -6.39
CA ASN A 54 -2.91 -1.45 -6.24
C ASN A 54 -3.32 -1.95 -7.62
N GLN A 55 -3.07 -3.22 -7.87
CA GLN A 55 -3.25 -3.88 -9.16
C GLN A 55 -4.09 -5.14 -8.99
N LEU A 56 -4.88 -5.47 -10.01
CA LEU A 56 -5.60 -6.73 -10.06
C LEU A 56 -4.68 -7.84 -10.57
N PHE A 57 -4.88 -9.03 -10.02
CA PHE A 57 -4.25 -10.27 -10.46
C PHE A 57 -5.34 -11.31 -10.73
N THR A 58 -5.17 -12.05 -11.80
CA THR A 58 -6.08 -13.13 -12.19
C THR A 58 -5.29 -14.37 -12.63
N LEU A 59 -5.96 -15.50 -12.84
CA LEU A 59 -5.31 -16.66 -13.42
C LEU A 59 -4.94 -16.38 -14.88
N ALA A 60 -3.81 -16.93 -15.33
CA ALA A 60 -3.27 -16.70 -16.68
C ALA A 60 -4.18 -17.22 -17.80
N ASP A 61 -5.03 -18.20 -17.50
CA ASP A 61 -6.02 -18.75 -18.43
C ASP A 61 -7.35 -17.97 -18.45
N ASN A 62 -7.44 -16.88 -17.69
CA ASN A 62 -8.59 -15.98 -17.73
C ASN A 62 -8.40 -14.94 -18.84
N ASN A 63 -9.36 -14.86 -19.77
CA ASN A 63 -9.34 -13.93 -20.89
C ASN A 63 -9.94 -12.55 -20.59
N PHE A 64 -10.26 -12.26 -19.33
CA PHE A 64 -10.80 -10.96 -18.94
C PHE A 64 -9.78 -9.85 -19.13
N GLN A 65 -10.23 -8.74 -19.73
CA GLN A 65 -9.42 -7.54 -19.96
C GLN A 65 -9.96 -6.38 -19.11
N TYR A 66 -9.12 -5.81 -18.25
CA TYR A 66 -9.47 -4.64 -17.44
C TYR A 66 -9.12 -3.36 -18.17
N ASN A 67 -10.06 -2.42 -18.29
CA ASN A 67 -9.84 -1.13 -18.97
C ASN A 67 -9.80 0.07 -18.00
N GLY A 68 -9.64 -0.17 -16.70
CA GLY A 68 -9.60 0.86 -15.67
C GLY A 68 -10.97 1.26 -15.09
N ARG A 69 -12.07 0.73 -15.62
CA ARG A 69 -13.41 1.04 -15.12
C ARG A 69 -13.88 0.02 -14.09
N LEU A 70 -14.01 0.42 -12.83
CA LEU A 70 -14.43 -0.48 -11.74
C LEU A 70 -15.77 -1.21 -12.02
N LYS A 71 -16.67 -0.61 -12.77
CA LYS A 71 -17.95 -1.25 -13.15
C LYS A 71 -17.79 -2.53 -13.97
N GLN A 72 -16.65 -2.72 -14.68
CA GLN A 72 -16.36 -3.99 -15.37
C GLN A 72 -16.17 -5.16 -14.40
N LEU A 73 -15.85 -4.86 -13.14
CA LEU A 73 -15.61 -5.86 -12.12
C LEU A 73 -16.88 -6.39 -11.46
N LEU A 74 -18.06 -5.85 -11.81
CA LEU A 74 -19.36 -6.23 -11.23
C LEU A 74 -19.65 -7.75 -11.25
N PRO A 75 -19.36 -8.48 -12.38
CA PRO A 75 -19.65 -9.91 -12.45
C PRO A 75 -18.68 -10.78 -11.64
N TYR A 76 -17.60 -10.19 -11.11
CA TYR A 76 -16.47 -10.95 -10.56
C TYR A 76 -16.33 -10.78 -9.05
N SER A 77 -15.86 -11.84 -8.39
CA SER A 77 -15.44 -11.84 -7.00
C SER A 77 -13.99 -11.38 -6.87
N ILE A 78 -13.73 -10.39 -6.01
CA ILE A 78 -12.42 -9.78 -5.83
C ILE A 78 -11.94 -10.04 -4.41
N GLY A 79 -10.87 -10.81 -4.28
CA GLY A 79 -10.21 -11.02 -3.01
C GLY A 79 -9.47 -9.75 -2.56
N THR A 80 -9.69 -9.36 -1.31
CA THR A 80 -9.07 -8.20 -0.67
C THR A 80 -8.41 -8.60 0.64
N LYS A 81 -7.38 -7.88 1.09
CA LYS A 81 -6.84 -8.07 2.43
C LYS A 81 -7.69 -7.30 3.44
N ARG A 82 -8.01 -7.93 4.57
CA ARG A 82 -8.82 -7.32 5.62
C ARG A 82 -8.17 -6.03 6.15
N GLU A 83 -8.99 -4.98 6.33
CA GLU A 83 -8.58 -3.66 6.85
C GLU A 83 -7.53 -2.93 6.01
N PHE A 84 -7.24 -3.42 4.81
CA PHE A 84 -6.40 -2.72 3.85
C PHE A 84 -7.23 -1.75 3.01
N SER A 85 -6.59 -0.70 2.48
CA SER A 85 -7.21 0.28 1.59
C SER A 85 -6.57 0.19 0.20
N TYR A 86 -7.39 0.16 -0.83
CA TYR A 86 -6.98 0.05 -2.23
C TYR A 86 -7.25 1.35 -3.02
N GLY A 87 -7.40 2.44 -2.29
CA GLY A 87 -7.72 3.75 -2.83
C GLY A 87 -9.22 4.08 -2.78
N LYS A 88 -9.51 5.38 -2.65
CA LYS A 88 -10.86 5.87 -2.37
C LYS A 88 -11.92 5.33 -3.33
N ALA A 89 -11.63 5.30 -4.63
CA ALA A 89 -12.59 4.84 -5.64
C ALA A 89 -12.97 3.38 -5.45
N PHE A 90 -11.99 2.49 -5.28
CA PHE A 90 -12.23 1.06 -5.04
C PHE A 90 -12.88 0.81 -3.69
N ASP A 91 -12.38 1.47 -2.63
CA ASP A 91 -12.88 1.26 -1.27
C ASP A 91 -14.36 1.62 -1.15
N SER A 92 -14.79 2.72 -1.81
CA SER A 92 -16.18 3.18 -1.80
C SER A 92 -17.10 2.48 -2.81
N ALA A 93 -16.57 1.62 -3.67
CA ALA A 93 -17.34 0.86 -4.65
C ALA A 93 -18.09 -0.33 -3.97
N ASN A 94 -19.16 -0.03 -3.24
CA ASN A 94 -19.93 -1.02 -2.47
C ASN A 94 -20.74 -1.97 -3.38
N TYR A 95 -20.83 -1.68 -4.67
CA TYR A 95 -21.46 -2.53 -5.66
C TYR A 95 -20.57 -3.70 -6.13
N LEU A 96 -19.28 -3.73 -5.74
CA LEU A 96 -18.36 -4.81 -6.07
C LEU A 96 -18.43 -5.93 -5.03
N THR A 97 -18.32 -7.18 -5.48
CA THR A 97 -18.20 -8.36 -4.62
C THR A 97 -16.78 -8.48 -4.11
N LYS A 98 -16.54 -8.00 -2.89
CA LYS A 98 -15.23 -8.02 -2.22
C LYS A 98 -15.19 -9.09 -1.16
N LEU A 99 -14.24 -10.02 -1.27
CA LEU A 99 -14.06 -11.15 -0.34
C LEU A 99 -12.79 -10.95 0.49
N PRO A 100 -12.90 -10.58 1.79
CA PRO A 100 -11.74 -10.28 2.61
C PRO A 100 -11.00 -11.54 3.07
N ALA A 101 -9.69 -11.57 2.87
CA ALA A 101 -8.76 -12.56 3.37
C ALA A 101 -7.86 -11.99 4.47
N LEU A 102 -7.26 -12.84 5.28
CA LEU A 102 -6.39 -12.42 6.38
C LEU A 102 -4.99 -12.00 5.88
N THR A 103 -4.47 -12.70 4.88
CA THR A 103 -3.10 -12.49 4.38
C THR A 103 -3.04 -12.58 2.86
N GLU A 104 -1.93 -12.12 2.27
CA GLU A 104 -1.65 -12.23 0.84
C GLU A 104 -1.52 -13.69 0.39
N GLU A 105 -1.00 -14.58 1.26
CA GLU A 105 -0.90 -16.02 0.99
C GLU A 105 -2.29 -16.65 0.83
N VAL A 106 -3.23 -16.24 1.69
CA VAL A 106 -4.63 -16.68 1.59
C VAL A 106 -5.26 -16.17 0.30
N LEU A 107 -5.00 -14.91 -0.09
CA LEU A 107 -5.48 -14.35 -1.37
C LEU A 107 -4.97 -15.18 -2.55
N LEU A 108 -3.66 -15.46 -2.59
CA LEU A 108 -3.07 -16.28 -3.66
C LEU A 108 -3.68 -17.69 -3.70
N LYS A 109 -3.87 -18.33 -2.55
CA LYS A 109 -4.51 -19.64 -2.47
C LYS A 109 -5.95 -19.62 -2.99
N LEU A 110 -6.76 -18.61 -2.61
CA LEU A 110 -8.12 -18.44 -3.08
C LEU A 110 -8.17 -18.26 -4.61
N LEU A 111 -7.25 -17.46 -5.15
CA LEU A 111 -7.12 -17.25 -6.59
C LEU A 111 -6.76 -18.55 -7.33
N LEU A 112 -5.73 -19.28 -6.89
CA LEU A 112 -5.27 -20.53 -7.48
C LEU A 112 -6.32 -21.64 -7.42
N THR A 113 -7.19 -21.61 -6.39
CA THR A 113 -8.30 -22.60 -6.23
C THR A 113 -9.62 -22.11 -6.83
N ARG A 114 -9.61 -21.03 -7.61
CA ARG A 114 -10.79 -20.43 -8.28
C ARG A 114 -11.95 -20.09 -7.32
N ARG A 115 -11.63 -19.80 -6.04
CA ARG A 115 -12.61 -19.33 -5.06
C ARG A 115 -12.85 -17.82 -5.14
N ILE A 116 -11.96 -17.12 -5.82
CA ILE A 116 -12.09 -15.73 -6.24
C ILE A 116 -11.65 -15.63 -7.70
N ASP A 117 -12.24 -14.71 -8.46
CA ASP A 117 -11.90 -14.49 -9.86
C ASP A 117 -10.64 -13.61 -9.99
N MET A 118 -10.46 -12.69 -9.07
CA MET A 118 -9.36 -11.74 -9.05
C MET A 118 -8.90 -11.49 -7.60
N ALA A 119 -7.61 -11.19 -7.45
CA ALA A 119 -7.05 -10.62 -6.22
C ALA A 119 -6.60 -9.18 -6.48
N ILE A 120 -6.81 -8.27 -5.52
CA ILE A 120 -6.20 -6.94 -5.58
C ILE A 120 -5.08 -6.85 -4.56
N SER A 121 -3.90 -6.42 -4.97
CA SER A 121 -2.73 -6.30 -4.11
C SER A 121 -1.70 -5.30 -4.64
N ASN A 122 -0.70 -5.00 -3.83
CA ASN A 122 0.51 -4.34 -4.27
C ASN A 122 1.30 -5.26 -5.21
N PRO A 123 1.66 -4.81 -6.43
CA PRO A 123 2.31 -5.67 -7.41
C PRO A 123 3.68 -6.18 -6.95
N TYR A 124 4.46 -5.39 -6.22
CA TYR A 124 5.75 -5.86 -5.69
C TYR A 124 5.56 -7.02 -4.71
N VAL A 125 4.67 -6.86 -3.74
CA VAL A 125 4.41 -7.87 -2.70
C VAL A 125 3.85 -9.15 -3.32
N PHE A 126 2.83 -9.00 -4.18
CA PHE A 126 2.15 -10.17 -4.74
C PHE A 126 3.03 -10.93 -5.74
N ASN A 127 3.84 -10.24 -6.54
CA ASN A 127 4.79 -10.88 -7.44
C ASN A 127 5.91 -11.64 -6.70
N GLN A 128 6.38 -11.14 -5.55
CA GLN A 128 7.31 -11.89 -4.70
C GLN A 128 6.67 -13.19 -4.18
N LEU A 129 5.40 -13.13 -3.79
CA LEU A 129 4.66 -14.29 -3.32
C LEU A 129 4.42 -15.31 -4.44
N ILE A 130 4.05 -14.85 -5.65
CA ILE A 130 3.89 -15.68 -6.85
C ILE A 130 5.19 -16.42 -7.18
N LYS A 131 6.33 -15.72 -7.13
CA LYS A 131 7.66 -16.30 -7.34
C LYS A 131 8.00 -17.34 -6.27
N LYS A 132 7.81 -17.00 -5.00
CA LYS A 132 8.08 -17.89 -3.86
C LYS A 132 7.31 -19.23 -3.95
N ASN A 133 6.08 -19.19 -4.48
CA ASN A 133 5.23 -20.35 -4.63
C ASN A 133 5.39 -21.08 -5.99
N ASN A 134 6.32 -20.63 -6.85
CA ASN A 134 6.57 -21.21 -8.17
C ASN A 134 5.31 -21.26 -9.08
N VAL A 135 4.46 -20.22 -9.01
CA VAL A 135 3.21 -20.14 -9.78
C VAL A 135 3.19 -18.99 -10.79
N ILE A 136 4.36 -18.55 -11.26
CA ILE A 136 4.53 -17.42 -12.20
C ILE A 136 3.71 -17.62 -13.48
N SER A 137 3.69 -18.84 -14.02
CA SER A 137 2.94 -19.16 -15.24
C SER A 137 1.42 -19.27 -15.04
N LYS A 138 0.95 -19.28 -13.79
CA LYS A 138 -0.47 -19.47 -13.46
C LYS A 138 -1.20 -18.18 -13.14
N VAL A 139 -0.48 -17.11 -12.83
CA VAL A 139 -1.06 -15.83 -12.39
C VAL A 139 -0.50 -14.69 -13.22
N GLN A 140 -1.38 -13.82 -13.67
CA GLN A 140 -1.02 -12.60 -14.41
C GLN A 140 -1.53 -11.34 -13.71
N ALA A 141 -0.73 -10.29 -13.78
CA ALA A 141 -1.14 -8.95 -13.40
C ALA A 141 -1.96 -8.31 -14.52
N MET A 142 -2.96 -7.51 -14.14
CA MET A 142 -3.85 -6.84 -15.08
C MET A 142 -3.53 -5.34 -15.12
N GLU A 143 -3.49 -4.78 -16.32
CA GLU A 143 -3.36 -3.35 -16.56
C GLU A 143 -4.71 -2.75 -17.01
N PRO A 144 -4.95 -1.46 -16.70
CA PRO A 144 -4.15 -0.55 -15.89
C PRO A 144 -4.28 -0.80 -14.39
N TYR A 145 -3.49 -0.08 -13.56
CA TYR A 145 -3.64 -0.12 -12.10
C TYR A 145 -5.04 0.32 -11.65
N VAL A 146 -5.52 -0.28 -10.57
CA VAL A 146 -6.77 0.14 -9.91
C VAL A 146 -6.58 1.48 -9.21
N ALA A 147 -5.43 1.66 -8.54
CA ALA A 147 -5.10 2.89 -7.86
C ALA A 147 -3.59 3.11 -7.74
N LYS A 148 -3.20 4.38 -7.76
CA LYS A 148 -1.88 4.89 -7.40
C LYS A 148 -2.09 5.94 -6.32
N THR A 149 -1.79 5.59 -5.07
CA THR A 149 -2.13 6.40 -3.90
C THR A 149 -0.85 6.91 -3.23
N PRO A 150 -0.70 8.23 -2.99
CA PRO A 150 0.47 8.76 -2.30
C PRO A 150 0.54 8.24 -0.86
N VAL A 151 1.75 7.84 -0.43
CA VAL A 151 2.02 7.36 0.92
C VAL A 151 2.87 8.35 1.70
N TYR A 152 2.60 8.44 2.98
CA TYR A 152 3.20 9.40 3.89
C TYR A 152 3.77 8.69 5.12
N LEU A 153 4.70 9.35 5.79
CA LEU A 153 5.00 9.06 7.18
C LEU A 153 3.89 9.66 8.03
N GLY A 154 3.31 8.84 8.92
CA GLY A 154 2.38 9.29 9.94
C GLY A 154 3.12 9.41 11.26
N LEU A 155 3.14 10.60 11.86
CA LEU A 155 3.76 10.87 13.15
C LEU A 155 2.67 10.96 14.23
N THR A 156 2.93 10.40 15.40
CA THR A 156 2.05 10.57 16.56
C THR A 156 1.85 12.04 16.92
N LYS A 157 0.67 12.38 17.40
CA LYS A 157 0.37 13.69 17.97
C LYS A 157 0.64 13.77 19.49
N ALA A 158 0.92 12.63 20.13
CA ALA A 158 1.11 12.55 21.58
C ALA A 158 2.44 13.13 22.04
N ARG A 159 3.43 13.31 21.14
CA ARG A 159 4.72 13.92 21.47
C ARG A 159 4.64 15.44 21.54
N ALA A 160 5.25 16.04 22.54
CA ALA A 160 5.33 17.51 22.69
C ALA A 160 6.09 18.18 21.50
N ASP A 161 7.15 17.52 21.01
CA ASP A 161 8.00 17.98 19.89
C ASP A 161 7.51 17.54 18.50
N SER A 162 6.31 16.97 18.40
CA SER A 162 5.76 16.42 17.15
C SER A 162 5.72 17.41 15.98
N LYS A 163 5.50 18.70 16.24
CA LYS A 163 5.50 19.73 15.21
C LYS A 163 6.90 19.96 14.64
N GLU A 164 7.92 20.05 15.49
CA GLU A 164 9.33 20.20 15.09
C GLU A 164 9.81 19.01 14.27
N ILE A 165 9.50 17.78 14.75
CA ILE A 165 9.83 16.54 14.04
C ILE A 165 9.16 16.52 12.67
N LYS A 166 7.88 16.86 12.58
CA LYS A 166 7.14 16.94 11.31
C LYS A 166 7.82 17.86 10.30
N GLU A 167 8.22 19.06 10.72
CA GLU A 167 8.88 20.04 9.87
C GLU A 167 10.26 19.53 9.41
N THR A 168 11.05 19.02 10.32
CA THR A 168 12.39 18.48 10.05
C THR A 168 12.33 17.32 9.06
N LEU A 169 11.48 16.34 9.30
CA LEU A 169 11.33 15.18 8.41
C LEU A 169 10.73 15.59 7.05
N GLY A 170 9.82 16.55 7.03
CA GLY A 170 9.29 17.10 5.77
C GLY A 170 10.38 17.73 4.89
N GLN A 171 11.29 18.50 5.48
CA GLN A 171 12.45 19.06 4.76
C GLN A 171 13.41 17.97 4.28
N LEU A 172 13.67 16.94 5.11
CA LEU A 172 14.52 15.82 4.72
C LEU A 172 13.91 15.02 3.55
N ILE A 173 12.60 14.76 3.56
CA ILE A 173 11.92 14.11 2.43
C ILE A 173 12.03 14.95 1.15
N LYS A 174 11.86 16.29 1.22
CA LYS A 174 12.03 17.18 0.07
C LYS A 174 13.45 17.07 -0.51
N LYS A 175 14.48 17.17 0.35
CA LYS A 175 15.88 17.03 -0.05
C LYS A 175 16.17 15.65 -0.66
N PHE A 176 15.66 14.59 -0.03
CA PHE A 176 15.82 13.21 -0.50
C PHE A 176 15.19 13.01 -1.88
N LYS A 177 13.97 13.51 -2.11
CA LYS A 177 13.28 13.39 -3.40
C LYS A 177 13.96 14.19 -4.52
N ALA A 178 14.65 15.27 -4.19
CA ALA A 178 15.44 16.06 -5.14
C ALA A 178 16.81 15.43 -5.46
N ALA A 179 17.29 14.51 -4.64
CA ALA A 179 18.58 13.86 -4.83
C ALA A 179 18.54 12.80 -5.94
N PRO A 180 19.59 12.69 -6.78
CA PRO A 180 19.68 11.68 -7.84
C PRO A 180 19.48 10.24 -7.31
N TYR A 181 19.93 10.00 -6.09
CA TYR A 181 19.81 8.70 -5.42
C TYR A 181 18.34 8.23 -5.24
N TYR A 182 17.39 9.16 -5.11
CA TYR A 182 15.97 8.80 -5.03
C TYR A 182 15.52 8.05 -6.29
N GLN A 183 15.90 8.53 -7.47
CA GLN A 183 15.56 7.85 -8.73
C GLN A 183 16.24 6.48 -8.86
N VAL A 184 17.48 6.36 -8.37
CA VAL A 184 18.19 5.08 -8.31
C VAL A 184 17.42 4.06 -7.46
N LEU A 185 16.89 4.47 -6.30
CA LEU A 185 16.07 3.61 -5.45
C LEU A 185 14.76 3.21 -6.13
N LEU A 186 14.07 4.16 -6.76
CA LEU A 186 12.83 3.85 -7.48
C LEU A 186 13.07 2.81 -8.60
N ASN A 187 14.16 2.93 -9.35
CA ASN A 187 14.54 1.97 -10.38
C ASN A 187 14.89 0.59 -9.78
N LYS A 188 15.73 0.59 -8.74
CA LYS A 188 16.17 -0.65 -8.06
C LYS A 188 15.01 -1.48 -7.55
N TYR A 189 14.00 -0.83 -6.97
CA TYR A 189 12.85 -1.51 -6.37
C TYR A 189 11.63 -1.54 -7.30
N GLN A 190 11.79 -1.18 -8.58
CA GLN A 190 10.70 -1.15 -9.59
C GLN A 190 9.49 -0.32 -9.14
N LEU A 191 9.76 0.80 -8.47
CA LEU A 191 8.74 1.73 -7.96
C LEU A 191 8.50 2.93 -8.90
N ASN A 192 9.07 2.91 -10.11
CA ASN A 192 8.80 3.87 -11.18
C ASN A 192 7.51 3.49 -11.88
N PHE A 193 6.42 3.90 -11.33
CA PHE A 193 5.11 3.77 -11.96
C PHE A 193 4.82 5.01 -12.81
N LYS A 194 4.82 4.83 -14.11
CA LYS A 194 4.38 5.86 -15.07
C LYS A 194 2.88 6.10 -15.01
#